data_667c5ae334222be0f854ec76880793fa
#
_entry.id   667c5ae334222be0f854ec76880793fa
#
_cell.length_a   1.000
_cell.length_b   1.000
_cell.length_c   1.000
_cell.angle_alpha   90.00
_cell.angle_beta   90.00
_cell.angle_gamma   90.00
#
_symmetry.space_group_name_H-M   'P 1'
#
loop_
_entity.id
_entity.type
_entity.pdbx_description
1 polymer ?
#
loop_
_entity_poly.entity_id
_entity_poly.type
_entity_poly.pdbx_seq_one_letter_code
_entity_poly.pdbx_strand_id
1 'polypeptide(L)' 'MIHILFMILKVLGILILVLLVLVLLIVCTVLFLPFYYRAQ' A
#
# COMPACT_ATOMS: atom_id res chain seq x y z
N MET A 1 25.55 0.68 -16.82
CA MET A 1 25.05 -0.54 -16.21
C MET A 1 24.53 -0.34 -14.80
N ILE A 2 25.21 0.43 -13.97
CA ILE A 2 24.73 0.71 -12.62
C ILE A 2 23.43 1.51 -12.63
N HIS A 3 23.24 2.38 -13.61
CA HIS A 3 22.04 3.19 -13.74
C HIS A 3 20.79 2.35 -13.95
N ILE A 4 20.90 1.29 -14.75
CA ILE A 4 19.75 0.42 -15.03
C ILE A 4 19.37 -0.35 -13.77
N LEU A 5 20.36 -0.79 -13.02
CA LEU A 5 20.13 -1.52 -11.78
C LEU A 5 19.42 -0.63 -10.75
N PHE A 6 19.85 0.62 -10.65
CA PHE A 6 19.22 1.57 -9.74
C PHE A 6 17.79 1.89 -10.14
N MET A 7 17.54 1.99 -11.44
CA MET A 7 16.19 2.25 -11.95
C MET A 7 15.23 1.11 -11.61
N ILE A 8 15.67 -0.13 -11.83
CA ILE A 8 14.86 -1.31 -11.55
C ILE A 8 14.56 -1.38 -10.04
N LEU A 9 15.57 -1.14 -9.23
CA LEU A 9 15.41 -1.16 -7.78
C LEU A 9 14.43 -0.10 -7.31
N LYS A 10 14.49 1.08 -7.90
CA LYS A 10 13.62 2.19 -7.56
C LYS A 10 12.17 1.87 -7.94
N VAL A 11 11.96 1.40 -9.16
CA VAL A 11 10.62 1.06 -9.63
C VAL A 11 10.03 -0.06 -8.78
N LEU A 12 10.84 -1.06 -8.46
CA LEU A 12 10.39 -2.17 -7.62
C LEU A 12 10.02 -1.69 -6.22
N GLY A 13 10.82 -0.81 -5.65
CA GLY A 13 10.55 -0.24 -4.33
C GLY A 13 9.25 0.56 -4.31
N ILE A 14 9.04 1.36 -5.34
CA ILE A 14 7.81 2.17 -5.42
C ILE A 14 6.59 1.27 -5.58
N LEU A 15 6.71 0.21 -6.37
CA LEU A 15 5.62 -0.74 -6.58
C LEU A 15 5.23 -1.42 -5.27
N ILE A 16 6.21 -1.88 -4.52
CA ILE A 16 5.98 -2.53 -3.23
C ILE A 16 5.38 -1.54 -2.25
N LEU A 17 5.87 -0.30 -2.23
CA LEU A 17 5.36 0.73 -1.34
C LEU A 17 3.89 1.04 -1.63
N VAL A 18 3.55 1.20 -2.89
CA VAL A 18 2.17 1.48 -3.30
C VAL A 18 1.27 0.32 -2.92
N LEU A 19 1.74 -0.90 -3.14
CA LEU A 19 0.96 -2.09 -2.80
C LEU A 19 0.73 -2.18 -1.29
N LEU A 20 1.76 -1.88 -0.51
CA LEU A 20 1.67 -1.92 0.94
C LEU A 20 0.68 -0.88 1.46
N VAL A 21 0.74 0.34 0.92
CA VAL A 21 -0.18 1.41 1.30
C VAL A 21 -1.61 1.04 0.94
N LEU A 22 -1.79 0.42 -0.23
CA LEU A 22 -3.11 0.02 -0.70
C LEU A 22 -3.71 -1.05 0.21
N VAL A 23 -2.92 -2.06 0.57
CA VAL A 23 -3.36 -3.12 1.47
C VAL A 23 -3.70 -2.54 2.84
N LEU A 24 -2.86 -1.63 3.32
CA LEU A 24 -3.09 -1.00 4.61
C LEU A 24 -4.38 -0.18 4.60
N LEU A 25 -4.65 0.51 3.50
CA LEU A 25 -5.87 1.28 3.33
C LEU A 25 -7.11 0.39 3.35
N ILE A 26 -7.04 -0.73 2.64
CA ILE A 26 -8.16 -1.68 2.58
C ILE A 26 -8.40 -2.28 3.97
N VAL A 27 -7.34 -2.70 4.65
CA VAL A 27 -7.45 -3.28 5.98
C VAL A 27 -8.02 -2.26 6.97
N CYS A 28 -7.54 -1.02 6.90
CA CYS A 28 -8.06 0.06 7.76
C CYS A 28 -9.53 0.31 7.48
N THR A 29 -9.91 0.37 6.21
CA THR A 29 -11.31 0.62 5.84
C THR A 29 -12.20 -0.52 6.33
N VAL A 30 -11.76 -1.76 6.17
CA VAL A 30 -12.55 -2.91 6.61
C VAL A 30 -12.67 -2.94 8.13
N LEU A 31 -11.63 -2.52 8.83
CA LEU A 31 -11.64 -2.49 10.29
C LEU A 31 -12.46 -1.33 10.85
N PHE A 32 -12.40 -0.18 10.17
CA PHE A 32 -13.12 1.01 10.65
C PHE A 32 -14.59 1.02 10.24
N LEU A 33 -14.90 0.44 9.08
CA LEU A 33 -16.27 0.44 8.58
C LEU A 33 -17.26 -0.24 9.54
N PRO A 34 -16.97 -1.44 10.10
CA PRO A 34 -17.92 -2.08 11.02
C PRO A 34 -18.16 -1.28 12.29
N PHE A 35 -17.20 -0.46 12.68
CA PHE A 35 -17.38 0.41 13.85
C PHE A 35 -18.39 1.51 13.57
N TYR A 36 -18.35 2.06 12.38
CA TYR A 36 -19.28 3.12 11.98
C TYR A 36 -20.69 2.57 11.79
N TYR A 37 -20.81 1.40 11.25
CA TYR A 37 -22.10 0.76 11.02
C TYR A 37 -22.76 0.34 12.33
N ARG A 38 -21.99 -0.06 13.31
CA ARG A 38 -22.50 -0.50 14.60
C ARG A 38 -22.87 0.66 15.50
N ALA A 39 -22.35 1.85 15.23
CA ALA A 39 -22.67 3.04 16.02
C ALA A 39 -24.07 3.56 15.76
N GLN A 40 -24.71 3.02 14.75
CA GLN A 40 -26.12 3.34 14.46
C GLN A 40 -27.05 2.40 15.20
#